data_593b5e0b8ba12b53d5be7faf758d2ad1
#
_entry.id   593b5e0b8ba12b53d5be7faf758d2ad1
#
_cell.length_a   1.000
_cell.length_b   1.000
_cell.length_c   1.000
_cell.angle_alpha   90.00
_cell.angle_beta   90.00
_cell.angle_gamma   90.00
#
_symmetry.space_group_name_H-M   'P 1'
#
loop_
_entity.id
_entity.type
_entity.pdbx_description
1 polymer ?
#
loop_
_entity_poly.entity_id
_entity_poly.type
_entity_poly.pdbx_seq_one_letter_code
_entity_poly.pdbx_strand_id
1 'polypeptide(L)'
;MAVTLFGYGCQTIVIKEDFSSNLPFDSLFSGPTAVRTLEETDLVEISGMVASRQYPGYLWAHNDSGDEPRLICLDSLGNWVATHLVEGIELRDWEDITIGLGSDSAWYLYVGEIGDNEAVHDQLYIYQIAEPSPFQSGSVTVAGTMSFVYPDGAREAETLMYDPVNDELWVVSKREERVGIYQLGTFSSTQVTPQKATFTLPFSNVVAGDISPSGEEILIKKYDTVFYWTREPEQSILDVLQATPKRLVYVPEPQGESIAWKADELGYFTLSERRNNVTPVLYYYSRIDE
;
A
#
# COMPACT_ATOMS: atom_id res chain seq x y z
N MET A 1 -17.00 46.02 -37.52
CA MET A 1 -15.66 45.54 -37.24
C MET A 1 -15.73 44.83 -35.88
N ALA A 2 -15.92 43.53 -35.90
CA ALA A 2 -16.12 42.73 -34.69
C ALA A 2 -14.78 42.11 -34.31
N VAL A 3 -14.32 42.37 -33.08
CA VAL A 3 -13.10 41.79 -32.52
C VAL A 3 -13.50 40.51 -31.77
N THR A 4 -13.07 39.37 -32.32
CA THR A 4 -13.27 38.06 -31.68
C THR A 4 -12.09 37.83 -30.75
N LEU A 5 -12.34 37.84 -29.43
CA LEU A 5 -11.37 37.43 -28.43
C LEU A 5 -11.44 35.89 -28.32
N PHE A 6 -10.37 35.22 -28.70
CA PHE A 6 -10.15 33.81 -28.40
C PHE A 6 -9.70 33.67 -26.92
N GLY A 7 -10.60 33.23 -26.09
CA GLY A 7 -10.26 32.78 -24.73
C GLY A 7 -9.71 31.37 -24.80
N TYR A 8 -8.46 31.17 -24.40
CA TYR A 8 -7.93 29.84 -24.08
C TYR A 8 -8.58 29.39 -22.78
N GLY A 9 -9.62 28.60 -22.89
CA GLY A 9 -10.20 27.89 -21.73
C GLY A 9 -9.34 26.72 -21.38
N CYS A 10 -8.77 26.74 -20.19
CA CYS A 10 -8.22 25.57 -19.53
C CYS A 10 -9.40 24.56 -19.35
N GLN A 11 -9.50 23.54 -20.19
CA GLN A 11 -10.48 22.50 -20.01
C GLN A 11 -9.99 21.61 -18.86
N THR A 12 -10.55 21.80 -17.69
CA THR A 12 -10.48 20.82 -16.61
C THR A 12 -11.24 19.58 -17.10
N ILE A 13 -10.52 18.52 -17.41
CA ILE A 13 -11.14 17.22 -17.70
C ILE A 13 -11.72 16.75 -16.38
N VAL A 14 -13.00 16.97 -16.15
CA VAL A 14 -13.74 16.40 -15.04
C VAL A 14 -14.08 14.97 -15.47
N ILE A 15 -13.25 14.01 -15.10
CA ILE A 15 -13.63 12.61 -15.18
C ILE A 15 -14.70 12.39 -14.10
N LYS A 16 -15.94 12.40 -14.53
CA LYS A 16 -17.10 12.08 -13.72
C LYS A 16 -17.35 10.58 -13.79
N GLU A 17 -16.48 9.78 -13.27
CA GLU A 17 -16.77 8.36 -13.08
C GLU A 17 -16.50 8.00 -11.63
N ASP A 18 -17.57 7.63 -10.94
CA ASP A 18 -17.53 6.90 -9.70
C ASP A 18 -17.26 5.43 -10.06
N PHE A 19 -16.03 4.97 -9.93
CA PHE A 19 -15.70 3.57 -10.21
C PHE A 19 -16.33 2.59 -9.23
N SER A 20 -16.90 3.06 -8.13
CA SER A 20 -17.20 2.22 -6.98
C SER A 20 -18.38 1.25 -7.14
N SER A 21 -19.39 1.58 -7.94
CA SER A 21 -20.64 0.79 -7.90
C SER A 21 -21.02 0.07 -9.20
N ASN A 22 -20.45 0.43 -10.34
CA ASN A 22 -20.89 -0.06 -11.64
C ASN A 22 -19.86 -0.86 -12.45
N LEU A 23 -18.63 -1.00 -11.96
CA LEU A 23 -17.66 -1.84 -12.64
C LEU A 23 -18.02 -3.33 -12.45
N PRO A 24 -18.06 -4.13 -13.52
CA PRO A 24 -18.24 -5.56 -13.38
C PRO A 24 -17.08 -6.18 -12.63
N PHE A 25 -17.34 -7.23 -11.88
CA PHE A 25 -16.28 -8.04 -11.29
C PHE A 25 -15.49 -8.74 -12.39
N ASP A 26 -14.18 -8.72 -12.25
CA ASP A 26 -13.29 -9.48 -13.11
C ASP A 26 -13.00 -10.85 -12.47
N SER A 27 -12.85 -11.87 -13.30
CA SER A 27 -12.62 -13.26 -12.90
C SER A 27 -11.14 -13.66 -12.99
N LEU A 28 -10.21 -12.71 -13.01
CA LEU A 28 -8.76 -12.99 -13.03
C LEU A 28 -8.28 -13.76 -11.80
N PHE A 29 -8.97 -13.56 -10.68
CA PHE A 29 -8.63 -14.21 -9.42
C PHE A 29 -9.84 -14.97 -8.88
N SER A 30 -9.57 -16.07 -8.20
CA SER A 30 -10.58 -16.86 -7.49
C SER A 30 -11.21 -16.03 -6.34
N GLY A 31 -12.33 -16.50 -5.81
CA GLY A 31 -12.81 -16.03 -4.51
C GLY A 31 -11.80 -16.37 -3.38
N PRO A 32 -11.97 -15.74 -2.21
CA PRO A 32 -11.03 -15.90 -1.11
C PRO A 32 -10.92 -17.35 -0.63
N THR A 33 -9.70 -17.80 -0.42
CA THR A 33 -9.40 -19.01 0.36
C THR A 33 -8.92 -18.56 1.73
N ALA A 34 -9.62 -18.94 2.79
CA ALA A 34 -9.16 -18.72 4.15
C ALA A 34 -7.91 -19.58 4.39
N VAL A 35 -6.78 -18.93 4.55
CA VAL A 35 -5.50 -19.60 4.82
C VAL A 35 -5.42 -19.94 6.30
N ARG A 36 -5.65 -18.95 7.17
CA ARG A 36 -5.59 -19.10 8.61
C ARG A 36 -6.38 -18.02 9.34
N THR A 37 -7.06 -18.41 10.40
CA THR A 37 -7.57 -17.48 11.41
C THR A 37 -6.43 -17.17 12.40
N LEU A 38 -6.12 -15.89 12.61
CA LEU A 38 -5.04 -15.43 13.47
C LEU A 38 -5.58 -15.21 14.89
N GLU A 39 -5.41 -16.22 15.73
CA GLU A 39 -5.90 -16.21 17.12
C GLU A 39 -4.96 -15.45 18.08
N GLU A 40 -3.75 -15.13 17.64
CA GLU A 40 -2.72 -14.44 18.39
C GLU A 40 -3.24 -13.08 18.88
N THR A 41 -3.17 -12.84 20.18
CA THR A 41 -3.74 -11.63 20.81
C THR A 41 -2.93 -10.37 20.53
N ASP A 42 -1.70 -10.51 20.06
CA ASP A 42 -0.79 -9.41 19.77
C ASP A 42 -0.86 -8.96 18.30
N LEU A 43 -1.65 -9.65 17.46
CA LEU A 43 -1.98 -9.28 16.08
C LEU A 43 -3.36 -8.62 16.07
N VAL A 44 -3.46 -7.41 16.62
CA VAL A 44 -4.74 -6.77 16.92
C VAL A 44 -5.11 -5.75 15.84
N GLU A 45 -4.13 -4.98 15.39
CA GLU A 45 -4.33 -3.82 14.52
C GLU A 45 -3.39 -3.88 13.31
N ILE A 46 -3.42 -5.03 12.59
CA ILE A 46 -2.57 -5.20 11.41
C ILE A 46 -3.03 -4.25 10.30
N SER A 47 -2.20 -3.26 10.03
CA SER A 47 -2.44 -2.25 9.01
C SER A 47 -1.68 -2.54 7.71
N GLY A 48 -0.38 -2.81 7.75
CA GLY A 48 0.43 -3.09 6.57
C GLY A 48 0.87 -4.54 6.41
N MET A 49 0.98 -5.00 5.16
CA MET A 49 1.52 -6.32 4.83
C MET A 49 2.22 -6.32 3.47
N VAL A 50 3.36 -7.02 3.36
CA VAL A 50 4.06 -7.23 2.09
C VAL A 50 4.72 -8.60 2.03
N ALA A 51 4.78 -9.22 0.85
CA ALA A 51 5.49 -10.49 0.68
C ALA A 51 7.01 -10.29 0.56
N SER A 52 7.76 -11.08 1.33
CA SER A 52 9.21 -11.14 1.24
C SER A 52 9.69 -11.41 -0.19
N ARG A 53 10.72 -10.71 -0.60
CA ARG A 53 11.40 -10.94 -1.88
C ARG A 53 12.67 -11.78 -1.71
N GLN A 54 13.36 -11.60 -0.58
CA GLN A 54 14.56 -12.40 -0.27
C GLN A 54 14.22 -13.81 0.19
N TYR A 55 13.04 -13.99 0.82
CA TYR A 55 12.59 -15.26 1.39
C TYR A 55 11.17 -15.59 0.88
N PRO A 56 11.01 -16.06 -0.37
CA PRO A 56 9.68 -16.38 -0.91
C PRO A 56 8.90 -17.37 -0.03
N GLY A 57 7.63 -17.07 0.21
CA GLY A 57 6.78 -17.84 1.11
C GLY A 57 6.64 -17.23 2.52
N TYR A 58 7.22 -16.06 2.77
CA TYR A 58 7.04 -15.28 3.99
C TYR A 58 6.37 -13.94 3.69
N LEU A 59 5.66 -13.42 4.69
CA LEU A 59 4.99 -12.12 4.67
C LEU A 59 5.50 -11.30 5.84
N TRP A 60 5.80 -10.04 5.60
CA TRP A 60 6.08 -9.05 6.64
C TRP A 60 4.83 -8.23 6.89
N ALA A 61 4.52 -8.01 8.14
CA ALA A 61 3.40 -7.18 8.58
C ALA A 61 3.80 -6.35 9.81
N HIS A 62 2.98 -5.37 10.13
CA HIS A 62 3.08 -4.59 11.37
C HIS A 62 1.68 -4.24 11.88
N ASN A 63 1.58 -3.91 13.15
CA ASN A 63 0.40 -3.27 13.70
C ASN A 63 0.46 -1.75 13.43
N ASP A 64 -0.68 -1.11 13.47
CA ASP A 64 -0.89 0.33 13.48
C ASP A 64 -0.37 0.98 14.78
N SER A 65 -0.88 2.13 15.12
CA SER A 65 -0.59 2.86 16.36
C SER A 65 -0.89 2.06 17.62
N GLY A 66 -0.23 2.41 18.73
CA GLY A 66 -0.50 1.77 20.03
C GLY A 66 0.27 0.49 20.34
N ASP A 67 1.02 -0.05 19.37
CA ASP A 67 1.98 -1.15 19.57
C ASP A 67 3.41 -0.61 19.77
N GLU A 68 4.38 -1.49 19.96
CA GLU A 68 5.80 -1.16 19.85
C GLU A 68 6.24 -1.25 18.37
N PRO A 69 7.27 -0.49 17.94
CA PRO A 69 7.74 -0.53 16.56
C PRO A 69 8.36 -1.90 16.26
N ARG A 70 7.59 -2.79 15.63
CA ARG A 70 8.02 -4.15 15.31
C ARG A 70 7.51 -4.64 13.98
N LEU A 71 8.32 -5.46 13.34
CA LEU A 71 7.97 -6.22 12.16
C LEU A 71 7.59 -7.64 12.57
N ILE A 72 6.46 -8.11 12.07
CA ILE A 72 5.92 -9.44 12.31
C ILE A 72 6.09 -10.25 11.04
N CYS A 73 6.68 -11.44 11.15
CA CYS A 73 6.83 -12.35 10.04
C CYS A 73 5.82 -13.48 10.13
N LEU A 74 5.02 -13.64 9.10
CA LEU A 74 4.14 -14.78 8.89
C LEU A 74 4.69 -15.66 7.76
N ASP A 75 4.52 -16.96 7.84
CA ASP A 75 4.70 -17.83 6.69
C ASP A 75 3.45 -17.78 5.76
N SER A 76 3.54 -18.37 4.59
CA SER A 76 2.43 -18.41 3.63
C SER A 76 1.21 -19.24 4.09
N LEU A 77 1.32 -19.92 5.21
CA LEU A 77 0.23 -20.61 5.90
C LEU A 77 -0.35 -19.76 7.05
N GLY A 78 0.13 -18.53 7.22
CA GLY A 78 -0.29 -17.61 8.26
C GLY A 78 0.25 -17.91 9.66
N ASN A 79 1.26 -18.79 9.80
CA ASN A 79 1.90 -18.99 11.08
C ASN A 79 2.83 -17.84 11.41
N TRP A 80 2.74 -17.28 12.61
CA TRP A 80 3.69 -16.32 13.13
C TRP A 80 5.03 -17.01 13.40
N VAL A 81 6.08 -16.63 12.68
CA VAL A 81 7.37 -17.33 12.72
C VAL A 81 8.49 -16.49 13.35
N ALA A 82 8.43 -15.17 13.24
CA ALA A 82 9.42 -14.29 13.85
C ALA A 82 8.85 -12.90 14.14
N THR A 83 9.51 -12.19 15.06
CA THR A 83 9.28 -10.77 15.34
C THR A 83 10.62 -10.05 15.40
N HIS A 84 10.69 -8.86 14.79
CA HIS A 84 11.85 -7.99 14.88
C HIS A 84 11.45 -6.63 15.43
N LEU A 85 11.98 -6.30 16.61
CA LEU A 85 11.83 -4.96 17.17
C LEU A 85 12.65 -3.98 16.34
N VAL A 86 12.06 -2.85 15.95
CA VAL A 86 12.75 -1.79 15.21
C VAL A 86 13.28 -0.77 16.19
N GLU A 87 14.60 -0.76 16.38
CA GLU A 87 15.26 0.09 17.35
C GLU A 87 15.51 1.51 16.83
N GLY A 88 15.47 2.47 17.74
CA GLY A 88 15.87 3.85 17.46
C GLY A 88 14.78 4.76 16.91
N ILE A 89 13.54 4.31 16.89
CA ILE A 89 12.36 5.10 16.55
C ILE A 89 11.26 4.93 17.60
N GLU A 90 10.36 5.90 17.64
CA GLU A 90 9.09 5.80 18.35
C GLU A 90 8.00 5.60 17.31
N LEU A 91 7.15 4.59 17.48
CA LEU A 91 5.99 4.37 16.63
C LEU A 91 4.93 5.43 16.95
N ARG A 92 4.50 6.18 15.92
CA ARG A 92 3.42 7.13 16.04
C ARG A 92 2.15 6.60 15.38
N ASP A 93 2.22 6.33 14.05
CA ASP A 93 1.08 5.95 13.22
C ASP A 93 1.56 5.25 11.94
N TRP A 94 1.94 3.97 12.07
CA TRP A 94 2.37 3.15 10.94
C TRP A 94 1.14 2.63 10.20
N GLU A 95 1.08 2.85 8.90
CA GLU A 95 -0.11 2.53 8.12
C GLU A 95 0.13 1.45 7.06
N ASP A 96 1.27 1.48 6.38
CA ASP A 96 1.54 0.50 5.31
C ASP A 96 3.02 0.18 5.21
N ILE A 97 3.32 -0.94 4.56
CA ILE A 97 4.67 -1.44 4.33
C ILE A 97 4.81 -1.94 2.90
N THR A 98 5.90 -1.58 2.26
CA THR A 98 6.26 -2.10 0.94
C THR A 98 7.70 -2.59 0.92
N ILE A 99 8.13 -3.22 -0.17
CA ILE A 99 9.48 -3.79 -0.30
C ILE A 99 10.10 -3.42 -1.63
N GLY A 100 11.37 -3.03 -1.61
CA GLY A 100 12.12 -2.68 -2.80
C GLY A 100 13.59 -3.05 -2.72
N LEU A 101 14.24 -3.06 -3.88
CA LEU A 101 15.66 -3.32 -3.98
C LEU A 101 16.44 -2.02 -3.79
N GLY A 102 17.35 -1.99 -2.82
CA GLY A 102 18.22 -0.84 -2.62
C GLY A 102 19.33 -0.74 -3.68
N SER A 103 19.97 0.42 -3.75
CA SER A 103 21.08 0.68 -4.68
C SER A 103 22.30 -0.23 -4.47
N ASP A 104 22.41 -0.87 -3.32
CA ASP A 104 23.42 -1.87 -2.95
C ASP A 104 23.01 -3.30 -3.31
N SER A 105 21.85 -3.47 -3.98
CA SER A 105 21.25 -4.76 -4.33
C SER A 105 20.77 -5.59 -3.13
N ALA A 106 20.60 -4.98 -1.97
CA ALA A 106 19.92 -5.60 -0.83
C ALA A 106 18.41 -5.29 -0.88
N TRP A 107 17.60 -6.19 -0.33
CA TRP A 107 16.17 -5.96 -0.16
C TRP A 107 15.89 -5.14 1.10
N TYR A 108 15.02 -4.16 0.97
CA TYR A 108 14.61 -3.28 2.05
C TYR A 108 13.10 -3.25 2.18
N LEU A 109 12.65 -3.32 3.41
CA LEU A 109 11.28 -2.96 3.79
C LEU A 109 11.22 -1.44 3.95
N TYR A 110 10.18 -0.83 3.42
CA TYR A 110 9.84 0.57 3.61
C TYR A 110 8.56 0.65 4.40
N VAL A 111 8.64 1.16 5.63
CA VAL A 111 7.51 1.30 6.54
C VAL A 111 7.05 2.75 6.55
N GLY A 112 5.79 2.96 6.27
CA GLY A 112 5.16 4.27 6.19
C GLY A 112 4.59 4.73 7.53
N GLU A 113 5.24 5.69 8.19
CA GLU A 113 4.64 6.47 9.27
C GLU A 113 3.91 7.66 8.65
N ILE A 114 2.76 7.34 8.05
CA ILE A 114 2.00 8.22 7.16
C ILE A 114 0.58 8.50 7.65
N GLY A 115 0.16 7.88 8.77
CA GLY A 115 -1.09 8.16 9.43
C GLY A 115 -1.12 9.56 10.04
N ASP A 116 -2.25 10.22 9.88
CA ASP A 116 -2.53 11.55 10.43
C ASP A 116 -4.04 11.80 10.47
N ASN A 117 -4.71 11.02 11.28
CA ASN A 117 -6.17 11.00 11.42
C ASN A 117 -6.80 12.39 11.63
N GLU A 118 -6.06 13.30 12.25
CA GLU A 118 -6.50 14.67 12.53
C GLU A 118 -5.93 15.71 11.55
N ALA A 119 -5.08 15.28 10.60
CA ALA A 119 -4.38 16.16 9.65
C ALA A 119 -3.61 17.30 10.33
N VAL A 120 -2.81 16.96 11.33
CA VAL A 120 -2.07 17.91 12.17
C VAL A 120 -0.55 17.78 12.06
N HIS A 121 -0.05 16.74 11.42
CA HIS A 121 1.38 16.48 11.31
C HIS A 121 1.98 17.23 10.13
N ASP A 122 2.91 18.12 10.44
CA ASP A 122 3.65 18.88 9.42
C ASP A 122 4.65 18.01 8.64
N GLN A 123 5.04 16.83 9.18
CA GLN A 123 6.04 15.96 8.60
C GLN A 123 5.73 14.50 8.84
N LEU A 124 5.88 13.70 7.80
CA LEU A 124 5.67 12.26 7.74
C LEU A 124 6.98 11.56 7.36
N TYR A 125 7.06 10.24 7.60
CA TYR A 125 8.30 9.50 7.46
C TYR A 125 8.10 8.16 6.74
N ILE A 126 9.12 7.76 5.98
CA ILE A 126 9.29 6.40 5.47
C ILE A 126 10.59 5.87 6.05
N TYR A 127 10.51 4.78 6.80
CA TYR A 127 11.65 4.10 7.37
C TYR A 127 12.13 3.00 6.45
N GLN A 128 13.41 3.03 6.07
CA GLN A 128 14.06 1.96 5.32
C GLN A 128 14.72 1.00 6.29
N ILE A 129 14.37 -0.28 6.21
CA ILE A 129 14.89 -1.34 7.08
C ILE A 129 15.38 -2.48 6.20
N ALA A 130 16.65 -2.91 6.37
CA ALA A 130 17.13 -4.07 5.63
C ALA A 130 16.25 -5.29 5.95
N GLU A 131 15.81 -6.02 4.92
CA GLU A 131 14.90 -7.15 5.12
C GLU A 131 15.51 -8.19 6.06
N PRO A 132 14.91 -8.43 7.25
CA PRO A 132 15.51 -9.33 8.23
C PRO A 132 15.28 -10.81 7.88
N SER A 133 16.01 -11.68 8.57
CA SER A 133 15.80 -13.13 8.42
C SER A 133 14.47 -13.56 9.07
N PRO A 134 13.63 -14.34 8.40
CA PRO A 134 12.38 -14.86 8.97
C PRO A 134 12.60 -16.04 9.92
N PHE A 135 13.82 -16.54 10.07
CA PHE A 135 14.08 -17.81 10.78
C PHE A 135 14.33 -17.66 12.27
N GLN A 136 14.42 -16.44 12.77
CA GLN A 136 14.57 -16.16 14.19
C GLN A 136 14.13 -14.74 14.52
N SER A 137 13.54 -14.54 15.67
CA SER A 137 13.21 -13.22 16.20
C SER A 137 14.47 -12.45 16.63
N GLY A 138 14.40 -11.11 16.62
CA GLY A 138 15.51 -10.27 17.02
C GLY A 138 15.16 -8.80 17.04
N SER A 139 16.16 -7.96 16.85
CA SER A 139 15.98 -6.53 16.59
C SER A 139 16.69 -6.11 15.32
N VAL A 140 16.20 -5.03 14.72
CA VAL A 140 16.75 -4.39 13.53
C VAL A 140 16.82 -2.88 13.75
N THR A 141 17.72 -2.24 13.03
CA THR A 141 17.84 -0.78 13.05
C THR A 141 17.36 -0.19 11.73
N VAL A 142 16.86 1.03 11.79
CA VAL A 142 16.53 1.80 10.59
C VAL A 142 17.82 2.13 9.83
N ALA A 143 17.88 1.71 8.56
CA ALA A 143 19.02 1.97 7.67
C ALA A 143 18.98 3.41 7.13
N GLY A 144 17.79 3.97 6.96
CA GLY A 144 17.57 5.34 6.52
C GLY A 144 16.16 5.83 6.81
N THR A 145 16.00 7.14 6.86
CA THR A 145 14.69 7.79 7.05
C THR A 145 14.50 8.85 5.98
N MET A 146 13.50 8.65 5.13
CA MET A 146 12.97 9.70 4.26
C MET A 146 11.90 10.46 5.03
N SER A 147 11.92 11.77 4.97
CA SER A 147 10.83 12.58 5.49
C SER A 147 10.18 13.39 4.38
N PHE A 148 8.88 13.67 4.50
CA PHE A 148 8.16 14.47 3.51
C PHE A 148 7.05 15.31 4.13
N VAL A 149 6.64 16.32 3.35
CA VAL A 149 5.54 17.22 3.67
C VAL A 149 4.65 17.31 2.44
N TYR A 150 3.37 17.07 2.59
CA TYR A 150 2.45 17.24 1.47
C TYR A 150 2.41 18.67 0.95
N PRO A 151 2.51 18.89 -0.37
CA PRO A 151 2.57 20.24 -0.94
C PRO A 151 1.29 21.05 -0.78
N ASP A 152 0.19 20.40 -0.41
CA ASP A 152 -1.15 20.95 -0.32
C ASP A 152 -1.82 20.75 1.05
N GLY A 153 -1.02 20.50 2.08
CA GLY A 153 -1.45 20.43 3.48
C GLY A 153 -1.52 19.02 4.04
N ALA A 154 -1.46 18.90 5.37
CA ALA A 154 -1.51 17.66 6.12
C ALA A 154 -2.76 16.83 5.79
N ARG A 155 -2.63 15.52 5.82
CA ARG A 155 -3.70 14.57 5.48
C ARG A 155 -3.40 13.16 5.95
N GLU A 156 -4.45 12.40 6.08
CA GLU A 156 -4.43 10.98 6.31
C GLU A 156 -4.04 10.21 5.06
N ALA A 157 -3.17 9.20 5.19
CA ALA A 157 -2.84 8.23 4.16
C ALA A 157 -2.57 6.86 4.76
N GLU A 158 -3.03 5.81 4.09
CA GLU A 158 -2.87 4.42 4.52
C GLU A 158 -2.39 3.54 3.34
N THR A 159 -1.66 4.11 2.39
CA THR A 159 -1.18 3.34 1.24
C THR A 159 0.21 3.81 0.85
N LEU A 160 1.15 2.89 0.92
CA LEU A 160 2.53 3.05 0.50
C LEU A 160 2.90 1.97 -0.52
N MET A 161 3.26 2.37 -1.72
CA MET A 161 3.62 1.44 -2.80
C MET A 161 5.05 1.70 -3.28
N TYR A 162 5.73 0.65 -3.72
CA TYR A 162 7.02 0.74 -4.39
C TYR A 162 6.90 0.30 -5.85
N ASP A 163 7.31 1.16 -6.78
CA ASP A 163 7.42 0.84 -8.21
C ASP A 163 8.80 0.24 -8.51
N PRO A 164 8.92 -1.06 -8.74
CA PRO A 164 10.20 -1.70 -9.00
C PRO A 164 10.80 -1.38 -10.37
N VAL A 165 10.01 -0.81 -11.29
CA VAL A 165 10.47 -0.45 -12.63
C VAL A 165 11.24 0.87 -12.61
N ASN A 166 10.79 1.83 -11.82
CA ASN A 166 11.40 3.16 -11.75
C ASN A 166 12.15 3.42 -10.43
N ASP A 167 12.14 2.46 -9.50
CA ASP A 167 12.71 2.61 -8.15
C ASP A 167 12.10 3.83 -7.43
N GLU A 168 10.77 3.84 -7.30
CA GLU A 168 10.04 4.99 -6.76
C GLU A 168 9.01 4.57 -5.70
N LEU A 169 8.88 5.41 -4.68
CA LEU A 169 7.85 5.30 -3.66
C LEU A 169 6.66 6.20 -3.98
N TRP A 170 5.48 5.69 -3.68
CA TRP A 170 4.19 6.33 -3.92
C TRP A 170 3.30 6.25 -2.70
N VAL A 171 2.60 7.33 -2.40
CA VAL A 171 1.60 7.40 -1.32
C VAL A 171 0.24 7.78 -1.91
N VAL A 172 -0.82 7.14 -1.42
CA VAL A 172 -2.21 7.49 -1.75
C VAL A 172 -2.92 7.90 -0.46
N SER A 173 -3.57 9.06 -0.48
CA SER A 173 -4.32 9.54 0.68
C SER A 173 -5.62 8.76 0.89
N LYS A 174 -6.26 8.89 2.08
CA LYS A 174 -7.40 8.05 2.49
C LYS A 174 -8.75 8.76 2.44
N ARG A 175 -8.84 9.95 3.03
CA ARG A 175 -10.14 10.49 3.51
C ARG A 175 -10.84 11.45 2.56
N GLU A 176 -10.15 12.03 1.62
CA GLU A 176 -10.76 12.95 0.66
C GLU A 176 -11.84 12.23 -0.16
N GLU A 177 -12.90 12.92 -0.56
CA GLU A 177 -13.91 12.39 -1.48
C GLU A 177 -13.28 11.79 -2.75
N ARG A 178 -12.16 12.38 -3.14
CA ARG A 178 -11.30 11.94 -4.24
C ARG A 178 -9.86 11.96 -3.74
N VAL A 179 -9.29 10.78 -3.52
CA VAL A 179 -7.96 10.67 -2.91
C VAL A 179 -6.85 11.17 -3.84
N GLY A 180 -5.86 11.81 -3.24
CA GLY A 180 -4.64 12.27 -3.90
C GLY A 180 -3.62 11.16 -4.07
N ILE A 181 -2.79 11.29 -5.11
CA ILE A 181 -1.67 10.39 -5.40
C ILE A 181 -0.39 11.22 -5.34
N TYR A 182 0.60 10.75 -4.62
CA TYR A 182 1.84 11.47 -4.34
C TYR A 182 3.05 10.61 -4.67
N GLN A 183 3.86 11.08 -5.61
CA GLN A 183 5.15 10.49 -5.94
C GLN A 183 6.23 11.03 -5.01
N LEU A 184 6.83 10.17 -4.23
CA LEU A 184 7.98 10.50 -3.36
C LEU A 184 9.32 10.40 -4.12
N GLY A 185 9.34 9.61 -5.20
CA GLY A 185 10.55 9.30 -5.96
C GLY A 185 11.39 8.19 -5.32
N THR A 186 12.63 8.06 -5.78
CA THR A 186 13.59 7.09 -5.24
C THR A 186 13.88 7.40 -3.77
N PHE A 187 13.98 6.35 -2.94
CA PHE A 187 14.27 6.53 -1.52
C PHE A 187 15.56 7.32 -1.30
N SER A 188 15.47 8.30 -0.41
CA SER A 188 16.59 9.14 0.00
C SER A 188 16.47 9.47 1.48
N SER A 189 17.53 9.33 2.26
CA SER A 189 17.58 9.71 3.68
C SER A 189 17.58 11.24 3.89
N THR A 190 16.72 11.94 3.17
CA THR A 190 16.57 13.39 3.22
C THR A 190 15.09 13.75 3.23
N GLN A 191 14.79 15.04 3.46
CA GLN A 191 13.44 15.54 3.26
C GLN A 191 13.16 15.71 1.77
N VAL A 192 12.02 15.18 1.32
CA VAL A 192 11.51 15.32 -0.04
C VAL A 192 10.21 16.10 -0.06
N THR A 193 9.90 16.68 -1.22
CA THR A 193 8.58 17.27 -1.50
C THR A 193 7.91 16.39 -2.52
N PRO A 194 6.86 15.64 -2.15
CA PRO A 194 6.15 14.77 -3.07
C PRO A 194 5.59 15.53 -4.27
N GLN A 195 5.64 14.92 -5.45
CA GLN A 195 4.92 15.42 -6.60
C GLN A 195 3.47 14.93 -6.53
N LYS A 196 2.54 15.85 -6.31
CA LYS A 196 1.13 15.52 -6.37
C LYS A 196 0.69 15.32 -7.82
N ALA A 197 -0.01 14.21 -8.09
CA ALA A 197 -0.60 13.98 -9.40
C ALA A 197 -1.62 15.08 -9.74
N THR A 198 -1.72 15.39 -11.02
CA THR A 198 -2.69 16.39 -11.54
C THR A 198 -4.13 15.87 -11.52
N PHE A 199 -4.34 14.59 -11.28
CA PHE A 199 -5.63 13.95 -11.13
C PHE A 199 -5.74 13.30 -9.77
N THR A 200 -6.95 12.89 -9.41
CA THR A 200 -7.29 12.18 -8.17
C THR A 200 -8.08 10.93 -8.51
N LEU A 201 -7.95 9.89 -7.71
CA LEU A 201 -8.82 8.73 -7.85
C LEU A 201 -10.23 9.08 -7.38
N PRO A 202 -11.29 8.65 -8.11
CA PRO A 202 -12.67 9.10 -7.88
C PRO A 202 -13.36 8.33 -6.75
N PHE A 203 -12.64 8.05 -5.67
CA PHE A 203 -13.15 7.35 -4.48
C PHE A 203 -12.36 7.78 -3.23
N SER A 204 -12.91 7.44 -2.07
CA SER A 204 -12.31 7.66 -0.75
C SER A 204 -12.09 6.33 -0.02
N ASN A 205 -11.53 6.41 1.19
CA ASN A 205 -11.27 5.26 2.06
C ASN A 205 -10.33 4.21 1.42
N VAL A 206 -9.28 4.70 0.79
CA VAL A 206 -8.16 3.86 0.35
C VAL A 206 -7.36 3.46 1.58
N VAL A 207 -7.17 2.16 1.78
CA VAL A 207 -6.61 1.58 3.01
C VAL A 207 -5.38 0.71 2.76
N ALA A 208 -5.08 0.40 1.53
CA ALA A 208 -3.86 -0.33 1.17
C ALA A 208 -3.63 -0.30 -0.35
N GLY A 209 -2.43 -0.60 -0.77
CA GLY A 209 -2.10 -0.83 -2.18
C GLY A 209 -0.76 -1.53 -2.33
N ASP A 210 -0.59 -2.27 -3.42
CA ASP A 210 0.68 -2.91 -3.73
C ASP A 210 0.90 -2.96 -5.24
N ILE A 211 2.16 -2.83 -5.64
CA ILE A 211 2.61 -3.02 -7.02
C ILE A 211 3.30 -4.37 -7.11
N SER A 212 2.95 -5.15 -8.14
CA SER A 212 3.50 -6.49 -8.31
C SER A 212 5.04 -6.50 -8.42
N PRO A 213 5.70 -7.61 -8.09
CA PRO A 213 7.15 -7.75 -8.23
C PRO A 213 7.71 -7.40 -9.61
N SER A 214 6.96 -7.66 -10.68
CA SER A 214 7.31 -7.26 -12.05
C SER A 214 7.09 -5.76 -12.31
N GLY A 215 6.26 -5.10 -11.51
CA GLY A 215 5.79 -3.74 -11.74
C GLY A 215 4.68 -3.63 -12.77
N GLU A 216 4.17 -4.77 -13.27
CA GLU A 216 3.17 -4.82 -14.34
C GLU A 216 1.73 -4.73 -13.85
N GLU A 217 1.49 -4.87 -12.55
CA GLU A 217 0.16 -4.93 -11.99
C GLU A 217 0.06 -4.11 -10.69
N ILE A 218 -1.05 -3.39 -10.54
CA ILE A 218 -1.29 -2.51 -9.38
C ILE A 218 -2.60 -2.92 -8.72
N LEU A 219 -2.57 -3.07 -7.40
CA LEU A 219 -3.73 -3.21 -6.55
C LEU A 219 -3.91 -1.95 -5.71
N ILE A 220 -5.14 -1.44 -5.63
CA ILE A 220 -5.55 -0.44 -4.63
C ILE A 220 -6.80 -0.96 -3.95
N LYS A 221 -6.77 -0.98 -2.63
CA LYS A 221 -7.83 -1.53 -1.79
C LYS A 221 -8.55 -0.43 -1.03
N LYS A 222 -9.86 -0.56 -0.99
CA LYS A 222 -10.76 0.09 -0.04
C LYS A 222 -11.31 -0.94 0.94
N TYR A 223 -12.05 -0.51 1.94
CA TYR A 223 -12.70 -1.44 2.87
C TYR A 223 -13.62 -2.46 2.20
N ASP A 224 -14.22 -2.13 1.06
CA ASP A 224 -15.26 -2.92 0.39
C ASP A 224 -14.90 -3.35 -1.04
N THR A 225 -13.75 -2.94 -1.55
CA THR A 225 -13.41 -3.11 -2.97
C THR A 225 -11.91 -3.21 -3.16
N VAL A 226 -11.48 -4.11 -4.03
CA VAL A 226 -10.12 -4.15 -4.57
C VAL A 226 -10.16 -3.76 -6.05
N PHE A 227 -9.42 -2.73 -6.40
CA PHE A 227 -9.21 -2.28 -7.76
C PHE A 227 -7.89 -2.79 -8.29
N TYR A 228 -7.87 -3.10 -9.59
CA TYR A 228 -6.75 -3.71 -10.28
C TYR A 228 -6.50 -3.03 -11.61
N TRP A 229 -5.25 -2.77 -11.90
CA TRP A 229 -4.77 -2.25 -13.18
C TRP A 229 -3.63 -3.12 -13.71
N THR A 230 -3.51 -3.18 -15.03
CA THR A 230 -2.33 -3.70 -15.73
C THR A 230 -1.54 -2.56 -16.33
N ARG A 231 -0.22 -2.68 -16.31
CA ARG A 231 0.74 -1.72 -16.82
C ARG A 231 1.39 -2.26 -18.08
N GLU A 232 1.27 -1.55 -19.17
CA GLU A 232 2.03 -1.83 -20.37
C GLU A 232 3.47 -1.30 -20.25
N PRO A 233 4.45 -1.86 -20.99
CA PRO A 233 5.79 -1.31 -21.03
C PRO A 233 5.78 0.19 -21.31
N GLU A 234 6.69 0.94 -20.67
CA GLU A 234 6.85 2.39 -20.81
C GLU A 234 5.70 3.27 -20.20
N GLN A 235 4.64 2.69 -19.67
CA GLN A 235 3.64 3.47 -18.93
C GLN A 235 4.17 3.87 -17.55
N SER A 236 3.93 5.12 -17.16
CA SER A 236 4.14 5.54 -15.77
C SER A 236 3.00 5.05 -14.87
N ILE A 237 3.22 5.00 -13.56
CA ILE A 237 2.16 4.71 -12.59
C ILE A 237 0.97 5.66 -12.76
N LEU A 238 1.23 6.93 -13.06
CA LEU A 238 0.17 7.92 -13.28
C LEU A 238 -0.65 7.63 -14.54
N ASP A 239 -0.03 7.17 -15.62
CA ASP A 239 -0.76 6.77 -16.84
C ASP A 239 -1.68 5.58 -16.57
N VAL A 240 -1.18 4.60 -15.82
CA VAL A 240 -1.94 3.41 -15.44
C VAL A 240 -3.14 3.77 -14.58
N LEU A 241 -2.94 4.56 -13.52
CA LEU A 241 -4.00 4.91 -12.58
C LEU A 241 -5.07 5.87 -13.16
N GLN A 242 -4.80 6.51 -14.29
CA GLN A 242 -5.81 7.26 -15.04
C GLN A 242 -6.76 6.36 -15.83
N ALA A 243 -6.35 5.13 -16.15
CA ALA A 243 -7.20 4.19 -16.85
C ALA A 243 -8.30 3.65 -15.92
N THR A 244 -9.41 3.20 -16.52
CA THR A 244 -10.48 2.54 -15.77
C THR A 244 -9.98 1.22 -15.18
N PRO A 245 -10.04 1.01 -13.86
CA PRO A 245 -9.61 -0.25 -13.25
C PRO A 245 -10.57 -1.39 -13.54
N LYS A 246 -10.10 -2.59 -13.34
CA LYS A 246 -10.95 -3.75 -13.09
C LYS A 246 -11.31 -3.79 -11.61
N ARG A 247 -12.47 -4.37 -11.29
CA ARG A 247 -12.88 -4.64 -9.92
C ARG A 247 -12.72 -6.13 -9.65
N LEU A 248 -11.93 -6.47 -8.66
CA LEU A 248 -11.71 -7.87 -8.30
C LEU A 248 -12.78 -8.39 -7.34
N VAL A 249 -12.97 -9.72 -7.34
CA VAL A 249 -13.78 -10.37 -6.31
C VAL A 249 -13.09 -10.22 -4.97
N TYR A 250 -13.77 -9.62 -4.01
CA TYR A 250 -13.28 -9.38 -2.67
C TYR A 250 -14.41 -9.57 -1.66
N VAL A 251 -14.11 -10.24 -0.55
CA VAL A 251 -15.03 -10.35 0.58
C VAL A 251 -14.61 -9.31 1.63
N PRO A 252 -15.45 -8.29 1.87
CA PRO A 252 -15.12 -7.24 2.83
C PRO A 252 -14.82 -7.82 4.22
N GLU A 253 -13.72 -7.39 4.78
CA GLU A 253 -13.25 -7.74 6.12
C GLU A 253 -13.48 -6.54 7.05
N PRO A 254 -13.79 -6.75 8.33
CA PRO A 254 -13.87 -5.65 9.30
C PRO A 254 -12.50 -5.00 9.45
N GLN A 255 -12.38 -3.71 9.13
CA GLN A 255 -11.07 -3.00 9.11
C GLN A 255 -10.01 -3.80 8.33
N GLY A 256 -10.35 -4.20 7.11
CA GLY A 256 -9.41 -4.88 6.23
C GLY A 256 -8.46 -3.86 5.62
N GLU A 257 -7.28 -3.67 6.20
CA GLU A 257 -6.36 -2.59 5.85
C GLU A 257 -5.07 -3.08 5.19
N SER A 258 -4.93 -4.39 4.95
CA SER A 258 -3.74 -4.91 4.28
C SER A 258 -4.06 -5.58 2.95
N ILE A 259 -3.14 -5.44 1.99
CA ILE A 259 -3.10 -6.20 0.74
C ILE A 259 -1.64 -6.41 0.33
N ALA A 260 -1.30 -7.61 -0.17
CA ALA A 260 0.04 -7.91 -0.64
C ALA A 260 0.04 -8.85 -1.84
N TRP A 261 0.74 -8.52 -2.90
CA TRP A 261 1.05 -9.48 -3.94
C TRP A 261 1.87 -10.64 -3.39
N LYS A 262 1.53 -11.85 -3.78
CA LYS A 262 2.42 -12.99 -3.56
C LYS A 262 3.70 -12.80 -4.40
N ALA A 263 4.85 -13.21 -3.87
CA ALA A 263 6.16 -12.98 -4.51
C ALA A 263 6.29 -13.57 -5.93
N ASP A 264 5.49 -14.56 -6.28
CA ASP A 264 5.44 -15.19 -7.61
C ASP A 264 4.31 -14.65 -8.51
N GLU A 265 3.57 -13.64 -8.05
CA GLU A 265 2.44 -13.00 -8.75
C GLU A 265 1.25 -13.92 -9.07
N LEU A 266 1.24 -15.14 -8.52
CA LEU A 266 0.16 -16.11 -8.72
C LEU A 266 -1.09 -15.81 -7.86
N GLY A 267 -1.13 -14.65 -7.23
CA GLY A 267 -2.25 -14.20 -6.43
C GLY A 267 -1.84 -13.12 -5.43
N TYR A 268 -2.76 -12.76 -4.58
CA TYR A 268 -2.54 -11.76 -3.53
C TYR A 268 -3.19 -12.20 -2.21
N PHE A 269 -2.70 -11.63 -1.12
CA PHE A 269 -3.22 -11.83 0.22
C PHE A 269 -3.95 -10.59 0.70
N THR A 270 -4.96 -10.78 1.57
CA THR A 270 -5.54 -9.73 2.39
C THR A 270 -5.59 -10.14 3.84
N LEU A 271 -5.57 -9.14 4.71
CA LEU A 271 -5.66 -9.33 6.15
C LEU A 271 -6.36 -8.12 6.77
N SER A 272 -7.07 -8.33 7.86
CA SER A 272 -7.78 -7.28 8.59
C SER A 272 -7.23 -7.10 10.00
N GLU A 273 -7.63 -6.01 10.64
CA GLU A 273 -7.54 -5.84 12.07
C GLU A 273 -8.53 -6.75 12.81
N ARG A 274 -8.27 -6.93 14.10
CA ARG A 274 -9.26 -7.52 15.02
C ARG A 274 -10.28 -6.46 15.43
N ARG A 275 -11.47 -6.51 14.85
CA ARG A 275 -12.52 -5.52 15.10
C ARG A 275 -13.85 -6.17 15.46
N ASN A 276 -14.61 -5.58 16.38
CA ASN A 276 -15.96 -6.04 16.75
C ASN A 276 -16.02 -7.51 17.18
N ASN A 277 -15.00 -8.03 17.86
CA ASN A 277 -14.80 -9.44 18.20
C ASN A 277 -14.69 -10.40 16.99
N VAL A 278 -14.40 -9.87 15.81
CA VAL A 278 -14.06 -10.68 14.64
C VAL A 278 -12.55 -10.92 14.65
N THR A 279 -12.15 -12.17 14.66
CA THR A 279 -10.75 -12.57 14.57
C THR A 279 -10.26 -12.43 13.15
N PRO A 280 -9.10 -11.80 12.90
CA PRO A 280 -8.54 -11.65 11.55
C PRO A 280 -8.33 -13.00 10.87
N VAL A 281 -8.55 -13.01 9.56
CA VAL A 281 -8.27 -14.18 8.72
C VAL A 281 -7.34 -13.75 7.60
N LEU A 282 -6.22 -14.46 7.46
CA LEU A 282 -5.38 -14.32 6.28
C LEU A 282 -6.11 -14.99 5.11
N TYR A 283 -6.51 -14.20 4.13
CA TYR A 283 -7.12 -14.69 2.89
C TYR A 283 -6.12 -14.68 1.75
N TYR A 284 -6.24 -15.67 0.86
CA TYR A 284 -5.50 -15.75 -0.39
C TYR A 284 -6.47 -15.80 -1.58
N TYR A 285 -6.20 -15.01 -2.58
CA TYR A 285 -6.91 -14.93 -3.86
C TYR A 285 -5.97 -15.42 -4.95
N SER A 286 -6.14 -16.66 -5.39
CA SER A 286 -5.27 -17.24 -6.42
C SER A 286 -5.63 -16.73 -7.81
N ARG A 287 -4.63 -16.49 -8.63
CA ARG A 287 -4.84 -16.26 -10.07
C ARG A 287 -5.49 -17.48 -10.69
N ILE A 288 -6.45 -17.26 -11.56
CA ILE A 288 -7.10 -18.31 -12.33
C ILE A 288 -6.31 -18.45 -13.64
N ASP A 289 -5.73 -19.63 -13.88
CA ASP A 289 -5.08 -19.93 -15.14
C ASP A 289 -6.12 -19.87 -16.27
N GLU A 290 -5.77 -19.25 -17.41
CA GLU A 290 -6.61 -19.21 -18.60
C GLU A 290 -6.68 -20.59 -19.30
#